data_210cbc914cee301d61d20a035ebe3f1a
#
_entry.id   210cbc914cee301d61d20a035ebe3f1a
#
_cell.length_a   1.000
_cell.length_b   1.000
_cell.length_c   1.000
_cell.angle_alpha   90.00
_cell.angle_beta   90.00
_cell.angle_gamma   90.00
#
_symmetry.space_group_name_H-M   'P 1'
#
loop_
_entity.id
_entity.type
_entity.pdbx_description
1 polymer ?
#
loop_
_entity_poly.entity_id
_entity_poly.type
_entity_poly.pdbx_seq_one_letter_code
_entity_poly.pdbx_strand_id
1 'polypeptide(L)'
;MWKITAVYLHFIKKKSMKLNVFLYLNKEEKWKQTTGQDEDENMKIIETYGNYIEKWSNENPGRARWLLKTGWKAQNLKFRFAPDKRLMPAEQYLARLMMDTMIRPLERPEESAIVSIFTPCEILQEAGLHPYNVEGFSCYLSASKAERAFLQQAENTGISETLCSYHKTFIGAAQKKVLPKPKCIVYTNLTCDANLLTFKKLAKMYDVPIFAIDVPMQQNEDNVQYVADQLRKLKDFIEECTGKKITDETLTERLRRSKRTLEKFAQYEKESADRYIPADLVTPLYAGMTNNLLLGTEEEETYVDRLLNDVKKAPAKKGKKIYWMHTIPFWSDAVKNELCFQEKAQIVGCELSRVCEPDFDPEKPYEAMARRMVYHALNGSAIRRIEAGICHAKETGADGVVWFGHWGCKHTLGAAQLAKRKFEEQGIPLLILDGDGCDRSHGGEGQTSTRLGAFLEMLNTETDENTDRQEESHDE
;
A
#
# COMPACT_ATOMS: atom_id res chain seq x y z
N MET A 1 6.13 -25.79 21.44
CA MET A 1 6.05 -25.79 19.98
C MET A 1 5.22 -26.92 19.41
N TRP A 2 5.51 -28.20 19.70
CA TRP A 2 4.79 -29.40 19.17
C TRP A 2 3.29 -29.52 19.54
N LYS A 3 2.84 -28.97 20.66
CA LYS A 3 1.44 -29.07 21.10
C LYS A 3 0.47 -28.14 20.31
N ILE A 4 0.90 -26.99 19.83
CA ILE A 4 0.05 -26.06 19.07
C ILE A 4 -0.15 -26.56 17.64
N THR A 5 0.89 -27.10 17.03
CA THR A 5 0.83 -27.71 15.70
C THR A 5 -0.05 -28.98 15.70
N ALA A 6 0.03 -29.79 16.77
CA ALA A 6 -0.77 -31.01 16.90
C ALA A 6 -2.27 -30.74 17.07
N VAL A 7 -2.66 -29.67 17.78
CA VAL A 7 -4.08 -29.28 17.95
C VAL A 7 -4.66 -28.78 16.64
N TYR A 8 -3.89 -28.00 15.86
CA TYR A 8 -4.32 -27.55 14.54
C TYR A 8 -4.43 -28.70 13.52
N LEU A 9 -3.49 -29.66 13.55
CA LEU A 9 -3.53 -30.88 12.74
C LEU A 9 -4.73 -31.79 13.08
N HIS A 10 -5.10 -31.88 14.35
CA HIS A 10 -6.24 -32.68 14.78
C HIS A 10 -7.59 -32.13 14.34
N PHE A 11 -7.71 -30.79 14.33
CA PHE A 11 -8.94 -30.09 13.87
C PHE A 11 -9.16 -30.22 12.35
N ILE A 12 -8.07 -30.22 11.56
CA ILE A 12 -8.10 -30.34 10.11
C ILE A 12 -8.35 -31.78 9.66
N LYS A 13 -7.79 -32.78 10.33
CA LYS A 13 -8.02 -34.20 10.04
C LYS A 13 -9.48 -34.65 10.22
N LYS A 14 -10.24 -34.01 11.09
CA LYS A 14 -11.63 -34.39 11.40
C LYS A 14 -12.67 -33.93 10.37
N LYS A 15 -12.31 -33.06 9.39
CA LYS A 15 -13.20 -32.57 8.33
C LYS A 15 -12.59 -32.81 6.94
N SER A 16 -12.35 -34.05 6.56
CA SER A 16 -12.23 -34.57 5.18
C SER A 16 -11.95 -33.52 4.08
N MET A 17 -10.98 -32.65 4.28
CA MET A 17 -10.42 -31.81 3.23
C MET A 17 -8.98 -32.26 3.01
N LYS A 18 -8.68 -32.86 1.83
CA LYS A 18 -7.32 -33.14 1.39
C LYS A 18 -6.62 -31.80 1.19
N LEU A 19 -5.95 -31.34 2.23
CA LEU A 19 -5.28 -30.04 2.25
C LEU A 19 -3.84 -30.22 1.79
N ASN A 20 -3.60 -30.19 0.48
CA ASN A 20 -2.26 -30.08 -0.08
C ASN A 20 -1.52 -28.81 0.37
N VAL A 21 -2.25 -27.77 0.79
CA VAL A 21 -1.70 -26.55 1.41
C VAL A 21 -0.86 -26.86 2.66
N PHE A 22 -1.14 -27.95 3.38
CA PHE A 22 -0.42 -28.30 4.61
C PHE A 22 0.87 -29.10 4.38
N LEU A 23 1.00 -29.79 3.25
CA LEU A 23 2.23 -30.51 2.91
C LEU A 23 3.36 -29.57 2.50
N TYR A 24 3.02 -28.35 2.09
CA TYR A 24 4.00 -27.30 1.75
C TYR A 24 4.78 -26.78 2.97
N LEU A 25 4.15 -26.70 4.14
CA LEU A 25 4.81 -26.26 5.37
C LEU A 25 5.77 -27.30 5.99
N ASN A 26 5.73 -28.56 5.53
CA ASN A 26 6.54 -29.66 6.05
C ASN A 26 7.76 -30.04 5.18
N LYS A 27 7.99 -29.35 4.06
CA LYS A 27 9.21 -29.57 3.25
C LYS A 27 10.36 -28.64 3.68
N GLU A 28 10.66 -28.57 4.95
CA GLU A 28 11.70 -27.67 5.51
C GLU A 28 13.15 -28.05 5.20
N GLU A 29 13.45 -29.12 4.47
CA GLU A 29 14.85 -29.57 4.30
C GLU A 29 15.52 -29.25 2.95
N LYS A 30 14.88 -28.53 2.01
CA LYS A 30 15.48 -28.22 0.70
C LYS A 30 15.30 -26.80 0.22
N TRP A 31 15.55 -25.82 1.07
CA TRP A 31 15.71 -24.42 0.61
C TRP A 31 17.16 -24.17 0.14
N LYS A 32 17.56 -24.84 -0.93
CA LYS A 32 18.68 -24.43 -1.76
C LYS A 32 18.10 -24.07 -3.12
N GLN A 33 18.18 -22.79 -3.49
CA GLN A 33 17.78 -22.20 -4.77
C GLN A 33 16.38 -22.64 -5.24
N THR A 34 15.41 -21.72 -5.14
CA THR A 34 14.10 -21.88 -5.80
C THR A 34 14.36 -22.07 -7.30
N THR A 35 14.08 -23.25 -7.81
CA THR A 35 14.05 -23.51 -9.25
C THR A 35 12.71 -23.03 -9.79
N GLY A 36 12.61 -22.65 -11.06
CA GLY A 36 11.36 -22.20 -11.68
C GLY A 36 10.17 -23.16 -11.49
N GLN A 37 10.43 -24.45 -11.21
CA GLN A 37 9.40 -25.44 -10.89
C GLN A 37 8.72 -25.21 -9.53
N ASP A 38 9.42 -24.66 -8.54
CA ASP A 38 8.85 -24.37 -7.20
C ASP A 38 7.97 -23.11 -7.25
N GLU A 39 8.26 -22.17 -8.13
CA GLU A 39 7.43 -20.97 -8.35
C GLU A 39 6.12 -21.34 -9.06
N ASP A 40 6.15 -22.22 -10.04
CA ASP A 40 4.97 -22.74 -10.74
C ASP A 40 4.05 -23.53 -9.79
N GLU A 41 4.60 -24.36 -8.90
CA GLU A 41 3.80 -25.06 -7.88
C GLU A 41 3.14 -24.10 -6.89
N ASN A 42 3.86 -23.07 -6.45
CA ASN A 42 3.34 -22.02 -5.57
C ASN A 42 2.20 -21.24 -6.24
N MET A 43 2.36 -20.87 -7.49
CA MET A 43 1.37 -20.16 -8.27
C MET A 43 0.07 -20.97 -8.40
N LYS A 44 0.15 -22.26 -8.70
CA LYS A 44 -0.99 -23.18 -8.77
C LYS A 44 -1.72 -23.33 -7.43
N ILE A 45 -0.99 -23.31 -6.31
CA ILE A 45 -1.59 -23.39 -4.97
C ILE A 45 -2.39 -22.11 -4.68
N ILE A 46 -1.84 -20.92 -4.98
CA ILE A 46 -2.53 -19.65 -4.77
C ILE A 46 -3.75 -19.52 -5.68
N GLU A 47 -3.66 -19.98 -6.94
CA GLU A 47 -4.82 -20.03 -7.86
C GLU A 47 -5.93 -20.94 -7.34
N THR A 48 -5.57 -22.12 -6.88
CA THR A 48 -6.52 -23.05 -6.26
C THR A 48 -7.19 -22.43 -5.04
N TYR A 49 -6.42 -21.73 -4.22
CA TYR A 49 -6.94 -21.01 -3.06
C TYR A 49 -7.92 -19.91 -3.46
N GLY A 50 -7.57 -19.09 -4.45
CA GLY A 50 -8.46 -18.04 -4.99
C GLY A 50 -9.76 -18.62 -5.55
N ASN A 51 -9.69 -19.69 -6.32
CA ASN A 51 -10.86 -20.38 -6.86
C ASN A 51 -11.80 -20.91 -5.76
N TYR A 52 -11.25 -21.40 -4.64
CA TYR A 52 -12.08 -21.80 -3.50
C TYR A 52 -12.74 -20.60 -2.82
N ILE A 53 -12.04 -19.48 -2.66
CA ILE A 53 -12.63 -18.25 -2.12
C ILE A 53 -13.76 -17.77 -3.02
N GLU A 54 -13.55 -17.76 -4.33
CA GLU A 54 -14.56 -17.40 -5.32
C GLU A 54 -15.81 -18.29 -5.20
N LYS A 55 -15.64 -19.62 -5.26
CA LYS A 55 -16.73 -20.58 -5.09
C LYS A 55 -17.51 -20.34 -3.81
N TRP A 56 -16.81 -20.26 -2.67
CA TRP A 56 -17.46 -20.15 -1.39
C TRP A 56 -18.04 -18.76 -1.12
N SER A 57 -17.55 -17.71 -1.79
CA SER A 57 -18.17 -16.38 -1.73
C SER A 57 -19.60 -16.38 -2.28
N ASN A 58 -19.91 -17.29 -3.20
CA ASN A 58 -21.26 -17.47 -3.76
C ASN A 58 -22.11 -18.43 -2.90
N GLU A 59 -21.54 -19.53 -2.42
CA GLU A 59 -22.26 -20.60 -1.75
C GLU A 59 -22.40 -20.40 -0.23
N ASN A 60 -21.34 -19.91 0.40
CA ASN A 60 -21.25 -19.71 1.86
C ASN A 60 -20.22 -18.64 2.22
N PRO A 61 -20.59 -17.36 2.28
CA PRO A 61 -19.67 -16.26 2.58
C PRO A 61 -18.87 -16.41 3.88
N GLY A 62 -19.48 -17.05 4.90
CA GLY A 62 -18.78 -17.33 6.15
C GLY A 62 -17.58 -18.27 5.98
N ARG A 63 -17.70 -19.26 5.08
CA ARG A 63 -16.58 -20.16 4.73
C ARG A 63 -15.52 -19.42 3.91
N ALA A 64 -15.91 -18.55 2.96
CA ALA A 64 -14.95 -17.72 2.22
C ALA A 64 -14.13 -16.84 3.16
N ARG A 65 -14.80 -16.16 4.10
CA ARG A 65 -14.15 -15.37 5.15
C ARG A 65 -13.22 -16.21 6.03
N TRP A 66 -13.66 -17.38 6.45
CA TRP A 66 -12.83 -18.29 7.23
C TRP A 66 -11.58 -18.72 6.46
N LEU A 67 -11.72 -19.01 5.16
CA LEU A 67 -10.60 -19.40 4.30
C LEU A 67 -9.60 -18.26 4.14
N LEU A 68 -10.07 -17.03 3.84
CA LEU A 68 -9.24 -15.84 3.79
C LEU A 68 -8.45 -15.65 5.09
N LYS A 69 -9.14 -15.61 6.23
CA LYS A 69 -8.51 -15.45 7.54
C LYS A 69 -7.46 -16.52 7.81
N THR A 70 -7.78 -17.78 7.53
CA THR A 70 -6.88 -18.91 7.81
C THR A 70 -5.66 -18.89 6.89
N GLY A 71 -5.84 -18.57 5.60
CA GLY A 71 -4.72 -18.47 4.66
C GLY A 71 -3.80 -17.31 5.00
N TRP A 72 -4.36 -16.13 5.32
CA TRP A 72 -3.55 -14.98 5.73
C TRP A 72 -2.80 -15.22 7.05
N LYS A 73 -3.42 -15.90 8.01
CA LYS A 73 -2.72 -16.34 9.24
C LYS A 73 -1.58 -17.31 8.96
N ALA A 74 -1.78 -18.26 8.06
CA ALA A 74 -0.72 -19.17 7.65
C ALA A 74 0.44 -18.43 6.98
N GLN A 75 0.13 -17.46 6.10
CA GLN A 75 1.15 -16.61 5.48
C GLN A 75 1.87 -15.73 6.52
N ASN A 76 1.17 -15.19 7.50
CA ASN A 76 1.78 -14.43 8.59
C ASN A 76 2.72 -15.27 9.46
N LEU A 77 2.35 -16.52 9.71
CA LEU A 77 3.25 -17.48 10.39
C LEU A 77 4.50 -17.75 9.55
N LYS A 78 4.37 -17.86 8.22
CA LYS A 78 5.53 -17.96 7.31
C LYS A 78 6.42 -16.73 7.42
N PHE A 79 5.86 -15.52 7.36
CA PHE A 79 6.63 -14.27 7.55
C PHE A 79 7.35 -14.22 8.90
N ARG A 80 6.79 -14.84 9.94
CA ARG A 80 7.37 -14.86 11.30
C ARG A 80 8.48 -15.87 11.47
N PHE A 81 8.35 -17.07 10.90
CA PHE A 81 9.24 -18.19 11.15
C PHE A 81 10.15 -18.56 9.98
N ALA A 82 9.78 -18.19 8.78
CA ALA A 82 10.53 -18.40 7.54
C ALA A 82 10.41 -17.18 6.62
N PRO A 83 10.87 -15.98 7.06
CA PRO A 83 10.82 -14.78 6.24
C PRO A 83 11.69 -14.93 5.00
N ASP A 84 11.40 -14.16 3.95
CA ASP A 84 12.25 -14.06 2.78
C ASP A 84 13.59 -13.43 3.19
N LYS A 85 14.65 -14.19 3.05
CA LYS A 85 16.00 -13.76 3.47
C LYS A 85 16.63 -12.71 2.54
N ARG A 86 16.02 -12.48 1.38
CA ARG A 86 16.43 -11.40 0.46
C ARG A 86 16.02 -10.04 1.01
N LEU A 87 14.90 -9.95 1.75
CA LEU A 87 14.42 -8.74 2.39
C LEU A 87 15.25 -8.41 3.64
N MET A 88 15.48 -7.13 3.86
CA MET A 88 16.12 -6.66 5.08
C MET A 88 15.21 -6.81 6.31
N PRO A 89 15.75 -6.82 7.55
CA PRO A 89 14.97 -7.02 8.77
C PRO A 89 13.78 -6.07 8.95
N ALA A 90 13.91 -4.81 8.53
CA ALA A 90 12.81 -3.84 8.57
C ALA A 90 11.65 -4.25 7.67
N GLU A 91 11.95 -4.67 6.44
CA GLU A 91 10.94 -5.08 5.47
C GLU A 91 10.26 -6.40 5.85
N GLN A 92 11.01 -7.34 6.42
CA GLN A 92 10.44 -8.56 7.01
C GLN A 92 9.49 -8.23 8.17
N TYR A 93 9.80 -7.21 8.97
CA TYR A 93 8.93 -6.72 10.03
C TYR A 93 7.67 -6.06 9.46
N LEU A 94 7.83 -5.21 8.44
CA LEU A 94 6.74 -4.53 7.74
C LEU A 94 5.74 -5.52 7.14
N ALA A 95 6.21 -6.56 6.45
CA ALA A 95 5.35 -7.59 5.87
C ALA A 95 4.45 -8.27 6.92
N ARG A 96 4.99 -8.55 8.12
CA ARG A 96 4.21 -9.10 9.24
C ARG A 96 3.21 -8.08 9.79
N LEU A 97 3.65 -6.85 10.00
CA LEU A 97 2.83 -5.77 10.55
C LEU A 97 1.61 -5.51 9.65
N MET A 98 1.82 -5.44 8.36
CA MET A 98 0.73 -5.23 7.40
C MET A 98 -0.21 -6.44 7.32
N MET A 99 0.32 -7.67 7.38
CA MET A 99 -0.52 -8.86 7.43
C MET A 99 -1.38 -8.90 8.72
N ASP A 100 -0.81 -8.56 9.87
CA ASP A 100 -1.56 -8.46 11.13
C ASP A 100 -2.66 -7.40 11.03
N THR A 101 -2.37 -6.23 10.44
CA THR A 101 -3.33 -5.14 10.21
C THR A 101 -4.51 -5.60 9.35
N MET A 102 -4.28 -6.38 8.30
CA MET A 102 -5.35 -6.87 7.40
C MET A 102 -6.10 -8.08 7.95
N ILE A 103 -5.52 -8.85 8.88
CA ILE A 103 -6.21 -9.96 9.57
C ILE A 103 -7.18 -9.45 10.65
N ARG A 104 -6.82 -8.38 11.37
CA ARG A 104 -7.62 -7.85 12.49
C ARG A 104 -9.09 -7.60 12.16
N PRO A 105 -9.46 -6.95 11.04
CA PRO A 105 -10.86 -6.76 10.66
C PRO A 105 -11.67 -8.05 10.49
N LEU A 106 -11.00 -9.14 10.10
CA LEU A 106 -11.63 -10.45 9.96
C LEU A 106 -11.78 -11.18 11.31
N GLU A 107 -11.05 -10.77 12.33
CA GLU A 107 -11.07 -11.35 13.66
C GLU A 107 -11.92 -10.57 14.65
N ARG A 108 -11.78 -9.25 14.63
CA ARG A 108 -12.41 -8.30 15.56
C ARG A 108 -13.05 -7.15 14.79
N PRO A 109 -14.08 -7.43 13.99
CA PRO A 109 -14.73 -6.40 13.19
C PRO A 109 -15.37 -5.30 14.03
N GLU A 110 -15.81 -5.61 15.26
CA GLU A 110 -16.37 -4.67 16.22
C GLU A 110 -15.35 -3.66 16.77
N GLU A 111 -14.06 -3.94 16.63
CA GLU A 111 -12.95 -3.06 16.97
C GLU A 111 -12.31 -2.43 15.72
N SER A 112 -12.92 -2.58 14.54
CA SER A 112 -12.33 -2.14 13.27
C SER A 112 -13.13 -1.01 12.63
N ALA A 113 -12.42 -0.12 11.93
CA ALA A 113 -13.01 0.95 11.15
C ALA A 113 -12.54 0.90 9.70
N ILE A 114 -13.46 1.02 8.73
CA ILE A 114 -13.10 1.21 7.32
C ILE A 114 -12.73 2.67 7.10
N VAL A 115 -11.57 2.91 6.47
CA VAL A 115 -11.11 4.26 6.17
C VAL A 115 -10.70 4.38 4.70
N SER A 116 -10.64 5.61 4.18
CA SER A 116 -9.94 5.91 2.92
C SER A 116 -8.43 6.07 3.19
N ILE A 117 -7.60 5.86 2.17
CA ILE A 117 -6.15 5.77 2.33
C ILE A 117 -5.52 6.99 3.03
N PHE A 118 -6.03 8.20 2.83
CA PHE A 118 -5.47 9.43 3.41
C PHE A 118 -6.25 9.95 4.62
N THR A 119 -7.03 9.10 5.27
CA THR A 119 -7.71 9.45 6.52
C THR A 119 -6.71 9.46 7.68
N PRO A 120 -6.60 10.53 8.47
CA PRO A 120 -5.77 10.52 9.67
C PRO A 120 -6.35 9.52 10.68
N CYS A 121 -5.54 8.56 11.09
CA CYS A 121 -6.00 7.42 11.90
C CYS A 121 -5.73 7.57 13.40
N GLU A 122 -5.02 8.60 13.82
CA GLU A 122 -4.59 8.81 15.22
C GLU A 122 -5.77 8.86 16.19
N ILE A 123 -6.87 9.54 15.83
CA ILE A 123 -8.09 9.62 16.64
C ILE A 123 -8.75 8.24 16.79
N LEU A 124 -8.81 7.46 15.71
CA LEU A 124 -9.38 6.12 15.71
C LEU A 124 -8.57 5.17 16.60
N GLN A 125 -7.25 5.23 16.42
CA GLN A 125 -6.31 4.40 17.17
C GLN A 125 -6.33 4.72 18.65
N GLU A 126 -6.50 6.00 19.04
CA GLU A 126 -6.59 6.41 20.44
C GLU A 126 -7.84 5.83 21.12
N ALA A 127 -8.93 5.69 20.39
CA ALA A 127 -10.11 4.95 20.83
C ALA A 127 -9.95 3.42 20.79
N GLY A 128 -8.79 2.90 20.38
CA GLY A 128 -8.52 1.47 20.26
C GLY A 128 -9.23 0.81 19.06
N LEU A 129 -9.60 1.59 18.06
CA LEU A 129 -10.06 1.06 16.78
C LEU A 129 -8.86 0.68 15.91
N HIS A 130 -9.04 -0.34 15.09
CA HIS A 130 -8.09 -0.81 14.09
C HIS A 130 -8.55 -0.33 12.70
N PRO A 131 -7.96 0.75 12.16
CA PRO A 131 -8.29 1.22 10.84
C PRO A 131 -7.74 0.26 9.76
N TYR A 132 -8.51 0.07 8.68
CA TYR A 132 -8.06 -0.59 7.47
C TYR A 132 -8.69 0.07 6.26
N ASN A 133 -7.93 0.19 5.19
CA ASN A 133 -8.36 0.91 4.01
C ASN A 133 -8.86 -0.02 2.90
N VAL A 134 -9.73 0.54 2.07
CA VAL A 134 -10.35 -0.13 0.91
C VAL A 134 -9.29 -0.64 -0.06
N GLU A 135 -8.31 0.19 -0.36
CA GLU A 135 -7.27 -0.09 -1.36
C GLU A 135 -6.34 -1.20 -0.89
N GLY A 136 -5.83 -1.10 0.34
CA GLY A 136 -4.95 -2.11 0.92
C GLY A 136 -5.64 -3.47 1.05
N PHE A 137 -6.88 -3.49 1.55
CA PHE A 137 -7.61 -4.74 1.67
C PHE A 137 -7.87 -5.40 0.29
N SER A 138 -8.16 -4.59 -0.73
CA SER A 138 -8.32 -5.07 -2.11
C SER A 138 -7.01 -5.63 -2.68
N CYS A 139 -5.85 -5.05 -2.35
CA CYS A 139 -4.55 -5.64 -2.68
C CYS A 139 -4.40 -7.06 -2.11
N TYR A 140 -4.80 -7.28 -0.86
CA TYR A 140 -4.73 -8.61 -0.23
C TYR A 140 -5.71 -9.62 -0.86
N LEU A 141 -6.90 -9.17 -1.28
CA LEU A 141 -7.83 -10.02 -2.06
C LEU A 141 -7.24 -10.37 -3.42
N SER A 142 -6.63 -9.41 -4.11
CA SER A 142 -5.92 -9.62 -5.36
C SER A 142 -4.70 -10.54 -5.18
N ALA A 143 -3.87 -10.32 -4.14
CA ALA A 143 -2.76 -11.21 -3.81
C ALA A 143 -3.23 -12.66 -3.55
N SER A 144 -4.47 -12.83 -3.09
CA SER A 144 -5.12 -14.13 -2.89
C SER A 144 -5.75 -14.70 -4.17
N LYS A 145 -5.60 -14.03 -5.33
CA LYS A 145 -6.25 -14.37 -6.63
C LYS A 145 -7.77 -14.54 -6.52
N ALA A 146 -8.42 -13.72 -5.71
CA ALA A 146 -9.86 -13.77 -5.45
C ALA A 146 -10.61 -12.52 -5.94
N GLU A 147 -9.92 -11.55 -6.55
CA GLU A 147 -10.48 -10.25 -6.96
C GLU A 147 -11.59 -10.37 -8.01
N ARG A 148 -11.45 -11.31 -8.95
CA ARG A 148 -12.34 -11.44 -10.10
C ARG A 148 -13.80 -11.63 -9.70
N ALA A 149 -14.08 -12.52 -8.75
CA ALA A 149 -15.43 -12.77 -8.26
C ALA A 149 -16.09 -11.54 -7.63
N PHE A 150 -15.28 -10.69 -7.03
CA PHE A 150 -15.74 -9.46 -6.37
C PHE A 150 -15.93 -8.32 -7.37
N LEU A 151 -15.04 -8.17 -8.34
CA LEU A 151 -15.18 -7.23 -9.46
C LEU A 151 -16.50 -7.48 -10.21
N GLN A 152 -16.73 -8.72 -10.65
CA GLN A 152 -17.95 -9.12 -11.33
C GLN A 152 -19.21 -8.87 -10.49
N GLN A 153 -19.15 -9.13 -9.18
CA GLN A 153 -20.27 -8.85 -8.28
C GLN A 153 -20.62 -7.37 -8.24
N ALA A 154 -19.62 -6.50 -8.13
CA ALA A 154 -19.84 -5.05 -8.11
C ALA A 154 -20.47 -4.58 -9.43
N GLU A 155 -19.93 -5.00 -10.56
CA GLU A 155 -20.42 -4.66 -11.90
C GLU A 155 -21.83 -5.18 -12.16
N ASN A 156 -22.12 -6.42 -11.82
CA ASN A 156 -23.46 -7.01 -11.93
C ASN A 156 -24.53 -6.29 -11.09
N THR A 157 -24.12 -5.50 -10.11
CA THR A 157 -25.03 -4.68 -9.28
C THR A 157 -25.06 -3.21 -9.67
N GLY A 158 -24.55 -2.88 -10.87
CA GLY A 158 -24.65 -1.55 -11.47
C GLY A 158 -23.51 -0.60 -11.08
N ILE A 159 -22.39 -1.11 -10.55
CA ILE A 159 -21.18 -0.31 -10.42
C ILE A 159 -20.50 -0.27 -11.79
N SER A 160 -20.14 0.94 -12.24
CA SER A 160 -19.48 1.14 -13.54
C SER A 160 -18.18 0.34 -13.65
N GLU A 161 -17.96 -0.28 -14.80
CA GLU A 161 -16.70 -0.94 -15.14
C GLU A 161 -15.50 0.01 -15.07
N THR A 162 -15.73 1.30 -15.35
CA THR A 162 -14.71 2.36 -15.31
C THR A 162 -14.36 2.84 -13.90
N LEU A 163 -15.05 2.36 -12.85
CA LEU A 163 -14.66 2.64 -11.48
C LEU A 163 -13.36 1.89 -11.15
N CYS A 164 -12.49 2.52 -10.36
CA CYS A 164 -11.26 1.94 -9.85
C CYS A 164 -11.48 0.51 -9.32
N SER A 165 -10.67 -0.44 -9.79
CA SER A 165 -10.77 -1.86 -9.46
C SER A 165 -10.58 -2.16 -7.97
N TYR A 166 -9.78 -1.39 -7.25
CA TYR A 166 -9.67 -1.49 -5.79
C TYR A 166 -11.02 -1.28 -5.10
N HIS A 167 -11.73 -0.22 -5.49
CA HIS A 167 -13.06 0.09 -4.96
C HIS A 167 -14.10 -0.96 -5.36
N LYS A 168 -14.08 -1.41 -6.62
CA LYS A 168 -15.00 -2.47 -7.11
C LYS A 168 -14.79 -3.77 -6.35
N THR A 169 -13.53 -4.20 -6.17
CA THR A 169 -13.16 -5.41 -5.42
C THR A 169 -13.71 -5.37 -4.00
N PHE A 170 -13.49 -4.24 -3.29
CA PHE A 170 -13.97 -4.10 -1.92
C PHE A 170 -15.50 -4.08 -1.83
N ILE A 171 -16.17 -3.31 -2.70
CA ILE A 171 -17.64 -3.26 -2.76
C ILE A 171 -18.22 -4.66 -3.03
N GLY A 172 -17.69 -5.38 -4.00
CA GLY A 172 -18.15 -6.73 -4.33
C GLY A 172 -17.95 -7.74 -3.20
N ALA A 173 -16.81 -7.67 -2.50
CA ALA A 173 -16.53 -8.52 -1.34
C ALA A 173 -17.49 -8.21 -0.16
N ALA A 174 -17.84 -6.93 0.03
CA ALA A 174 -18.84 -6.50 1.00
C ALA A 174 -20.25 -6.97 0.61
N GLN A 175 -20.65 -6.83 -0.66
CA GLN A 175 -21.93 -7.29 -1.19
C GLN A 175 -22.11 -8.79 -1.04
N LYS A 176 -21.05 -9.57 -1.30
CA LYS A 176 -21.03 -11.02 -1.05
C LYS A 176 -20.94 -11.39 0.44
N LYS A 177 -20.97 -10.41 1.35
CA LYS A 177 -20.86 -10.61 2.81
C LYS A 177 -19.59 -11.38 3.24
N VAL A 178 -18.56 -11.36 2.42
CA VAL A 178 -17.25 -11.93 2.77
C VAL A 178 -16.55 -11.04 3.79
N LEU A 179 -16.67 -9.72 3.67
CA LEU A 179 -16.16 -8.77 4.66
C LEU A 179 -17.16 -8.61 5.81
N PRO A 180 -16.68 -8.61 7.07
CA PRO A 180 -17.54 -8.40 8.23
C PRO A 180 -17.95 -6.94 8.37
N LYS A 181 -19.01 -6.70 9.16
CA LYS A 181 -19.50 -5.36 9.50
C LYS A 181 -18.49 -4.65 10.40
N PRO A 182 -17.96 -3.47 10.02
CA PRO A 182 -17.06 -2.67 10.86
C PRO A 182 -17.82 -1.96 11.98
N LYS A 183 -17.10 -1.35 12.92
CA LYS A 183 -17.68 -0.49 13.95
C LYS A 183 -18.24 0.81 13.36
N CYS A 184 -17.45 1.46 12.51
CA CYS A 184 -17.81 2.69 11.82
C CYS A 184 -17.01 2.84 10.51
N ILE A 185 -17.33 3.88 9.76
CA ILE A 185 -16.62 4.27 8.54
C ILE A 185 -16.20 5.73 8.64
N VAL A 186 -14.91 6.01 8.33
CA VAL A 186 -14.39 7.38 8.24
C VAL A 186 -13.68 7.55 6.90
N TYR A 187 -14.00 8.58 6.16
CA TYR A 187 -13.37 8.83 4.88
C TYR A 187 -13.16 10.32 4.60
N THR A 188 -12.34 10.61 3.62
CA THR A 188 -12.09 11.97 3.14
C THR A 188 -12.25 12.03 1.61
N ASN A 189 -12.53 13.22 1.08
CA ASN A 189 -12.49 13.53 -0.36
C ASN A 189 -11.05 13.71 -0.88
N LEU A 190 -10.06 13.69 -0.02
CA LEU A 190 -8.63 13.75 -0.35
C LEU A 190 -8.18 12.38 -0.87
N THR A 191 -7.85 12.20 -2.07
CA THR A 191 -7.86 12.89 -3.36
C THR A 191 -8.76 12.14 -4.35
N CYS A 192 -9.49 11.13 -3.86
CA CYS A 192 -10.16 10.13 -4.68
C CYS A 192 -11.67 10.40 -4.79
N ASP A 193 -12.16 10.68 -6.00
CA ASP A 193 -13.60 10.87 -6.28
C ASP A 193 -14.41 9.61 -5.98
N ALA A 194 -13.81 8.42 -6.13
CA ALA A 194 -14.45 7.14 -5.84
C ALA A 194 -14.85 7.00 -4.36
N ASN A 195 -14.18 7.72 -3.44
CA ASN A 195 -14.47 7.69 -2.02
C ASN A 195 -15.93 8.09 -1.74
N LEU A 196 -16.44 9.13 -2.39
CA LEU A 196 -17.80 9.62 -2.16
C LEU A 196 -18.87 8.57 -2.47
N LEU A 197 -18.66 7.75 -3.51
CA LEU A 197 -19.56 6.65 -3.85
C LEU A 197 -19.36 5.47 -2.91
N THR A 198 -18.12 5.01 -2.78
CA THR A 198 -17.78 3.76 -2.10
C THR A 198 -18.17 3.77 -0.64
N PHE A 199 -17.75 4.79 0.11
CA PHE A 199 -17.97 4.81 1.56
C PHE A 199 -19.44 5.03 1.93
N LYS A 200 -20.18 5.86 1.19
CA LYS A 200 -21.64 6.01 1.37
C LYS A 200 -22.39 4.71 1.06
N LYS A 201 -21.99 3.99 -0.01
CA LYS A 201 -22.57 2.70 -0.35
C LYS A 201 -22.30 1.66 0.73
N LEU A 202 -21.06 1.58 1.22
CA LEU A 202 -20.67 0.65 2.29
C LEU A 202 -21.42 0.95 3.59
N ALA A 203 -21.52 2.22 4.00
CA ALA A 203 -22.24 2.62 5.21
C ALA A 203 -23.72 2.18 5.15
N LYS A 204 -24.38 2.42 4.01
CA LYS A 204 -25.75 1.97 3.80
C LYS A 204 -25.88 0.45 3.80
N MET A 205 -24.92 -0.28 3.22
CA MET A 205 -24.97 -1.74 3.15
C MET A 205 -24.76 -2.40 4.51
N TYR A 206 -23.87 -1.85 5.33
CA TYR A 206 -23.56 -2.37 6.66
C TYR A 206 -24.47 -1.82 7.74
N ASP A 207 -25.20 -0.76 7.45
CA ASP A 207 -25.96 -0.01 8.46
C ASP A 207 -25.07 0.37 9.64
N VAL A 208 -24.05 1.18 9.37
CA VAL A 208 -23.06 1.66 10.36
C VAL A 208 -22.92 3.17 10.30
N PRO A 209 -22.53 3.79 11.43
CA PRO A 209 -22.19 5.22 11.46
C PRO A 209 -21.07 5.55 10.47
N ILE A 210 -21.18 6.72 9.85
CA ILE A 210 -20.21 7.20 8.86
C ILE A 210 -19.88 8.68 9.14
N PHE A 211 -18.59 9.01 9.03
CA PHE A 211 -18.09 10.38 9.10
C PHE A 211 -17.28 10.72 7.83
N ALA A 212 -17.53 11.88 7.26
CA ALA A 212 -16.80 12.40 6.09
C ALA A 212 -15.97 13.61 6.51
N ILE A 213 -14.70 13.64 6.12
CA ILE A 213 -13.81 14.78 6.27
C ILE A 213 -13.70 15.45 4.91
N ASP A 214 -14.18 16.70 4.82
CA ASP A 214 -14.08 17.51 3.62
C ASP A 214 -12.79 18.34 3.66
N VAL A 215 -11.91 18.14 2.67
CA VAL A 215 -10.64 18.84 2.56
C VAL A 215 -10.67 19.76 1.35
N PRO A 216 -10.65 21.08 1.55
CA PRO A 216 -10.59 22.04 0.46
C PRO A 216 -9.28 21.94 -0.35
N MET A 217 -9.36 22.17 -1.65
CA MET A 217 -8.19 22.06 -2.55
C MET A 217 -7.15 23.18 -2.34
N GLN A 218 -7.52 24.31 -1.77
CA GLN A 218 -6.61 25.43 -1.54
C GLN A 218 -5.82 25.23 -0.25
N GLN A 219 -4.52 25.45 -0.31
CA GLN A 219 -3.60 25.35 0.83
C GLN A 219 -3.49 26.73 1.48
N ASN A 220 -4.16 26.92 2.60
CA ASN A 220 -4.11 28.10 3.46
C ASN A 220 -4.51 27.75 4.90
N GLU A 221 -4.25 28.65 5.83
CA GLU A 221 -4.50 28.43 7.26
C GLU A 221 -6.00 28.39 7.59
N ASP A 222 -6.85 29.11 6.85
CA ASP A 222 -8.31 29.05 7.05
C ASP A 222 -8.84 27.65 6.76
N ASN A 223 -8.32 26.99 5.72
CA ASN A 223 -8.66 25.62 5.40
C ASN A 223 -8.08 24.61 6.40
N VAL A 224 -6.90 24.90 6.98
CA VAL A 224 -6.37 24.08 8.09
C VAL A 224 -7.33 24.16 9.28
N GLN A 225 -7.79 25.35 9.66
CA GLN A 225 -8.75 25.52 10.75
C GLN A 225 -10.09 24.84 10.44
N TYR A 226 -10.61 24.98 9.22
CA TYR A 226 -11.83 24.32 8.78
C TYR A 226 -11.76 22.78 8.90
N VAL A 227 -10.65 22.18 8.51
CA VAL A 227 -10.44 20.73 8.65
C VAL A 227 -10.21 20.35 10.12
N ALA A 228 -9.47 21.14 10.89
CA ALA A 228 -9.26 20.91 12.32
C ALA A 228 -10.58 20.87 13.10
N ASP A 229 -11.53 21.77 12.78
CA ASP A 229 -12.86 21.78 13.40
C ASP A 229 -13.68 20.52 13.05
N GLN A 230 -13.50 19.97 11.85
CA GLN A 230 -14.09 18.67 11.50
C GLN A 230 -13.44 17.51 12.26
N LEU A 231 -12.12 17.56 12.49
CA LEU A 231 -11.41 16.53 13.26
C LEU A 231 -11.82 16.54 14.75
N ARG A 232 -12.13 17.69 15.33
CA ARG A 232 -12.76 17.77 16.66
C ARG A 232 -14.12 17.07 16.69
N LYS A 233 -14.95 17.31 15.67
CA LYS A 233 -16.24 16.59 15.52
C LYS A 233 -16.04 15.10 15.25
N LEU A 234 -14.99 14.72 14.53
CA LEU A 234 -14.62 13.31 14.35
C LEU A 234 -14.28 12.66 15.70
N LYS A 235 -13.54 13.34 16.58
CA LYS A 235 -13.28 12.84 17.93
C LYS A 235 -14.58 12.54 18.66
N ASP A 236 -15.52 13.49 18.69
CA ASP A 236 -16.81 13.30 19.35
C ASP A 236 -17.60 12.12 18.75
N PHE A 237 -17.60 12.00 17.42
CA PHE A 237 -18.21 10.88 16.69
C PHE A 237 -17.58 9.53 17.08
N ILE A 238 -16.25 9.47 17.19
CA ILE A 238 -15.56 8.22 17.55
C ILE A 238 -15.81 7.88 19.04
N GLU A 239 -15.86 8.86 19.92
CA GLU A 239 -16.25 8.66 21.33
C GLU A 239 -17.68 8.10 21.44
N GLU A 240 -18.62 8.63 20.65
CA GLU A 240 -19.99 8.13 20.60
C GLU A 240 -20.04 6.69 20.08
N CYS A 241 -19.32 6.39 19.01
CA CYS A 241 -19.26 5.04 18.43
C CYS A 241 -18.66 4.00 19.36
N THR A 242 -17.65 4.37 20.15
CA THR A 242 -16.85 3.42 20.94
C THR A 242 -17.17 3.41 22.42
N GLY A 243 -17.75 4.49 22.95
CA GLY A 243 -17.93 4.73 24.38
C GLY A 243 -16.62 5.07 25.11
N LYS A 244 -15.50 5.25 24.40
CA LYS A 244 -14.19 5.59 24.97
C LYS A 244 -13.95 7.09 24.88
N LYS A 245 -13.35 7.65 25.94
CA LYS A 245 -12.95 9.07 25.93
C LYS A 245 -11.54 9.22 25.37
N ILE A 246 -11.35 10.27 24.59
CA ILE A 246 -10.08 10.67 23.97
C ILE A 246 -9.72 12.02 24.55
N THR A 247 -8.54 12.14 25.17
CA THR A 247 -8.07 13.44 25.67
C THR A 247 -7.08 14.08 24.70
N ASP A 248 -6.98 15.40 24.76
CA ASP A 248 -6.03 16.12 23.90
C ASP A 248 -4.58 15.79 24.28
N GLU A 249 -4.30 15.47 25.57
CA GLU A 249 -2.97 15.07 26.02
C GLU A 249 -2.52 13.75 25.39
N THR A 250 -3.40 12.71 25.39
CA THR A 250 -3.03 11.41 24.78
C THR A 250 -2.90 11.53 23.28
N LEU A 251 -3.75 12.35 22.65
CA LEU A 251 -3.66 12.61 21.23
C LEU A 251 -2.39 13.39 20.86
N THR A 252 -2.01 14.39 21.68
CA THR A 252 -0.76 15.14 21.52
C THR A 252 0.45 14.23 21.58
N GLU A 253 0.52 13.30 22.55
CA GLU A 253 1.66 12.36 22.62
C GLU A 253 1.72 11.47 21.38
N ARG A 254 0.58 11.04 20.85
CA ARG A 254 0.50 10.30 19.59
C ARG A 254 1.02 11.13 18.42
N LEU A 255 0.66 12.41 18.34
CA LEU A 255 1.15 13.32 17.28
C LEU A 255 2.64 13.63 17.41
N ARG A 256 3.20 13.70 18.63
CA ARG A 256 4.65 13.78 18.83
C ARG A 256 5.35 12.54 18.26
N ARG A 257 4.78 11.35 18.47
CA ARG A 257 5.29 10.10 17.87
C ARG A 257 5.15 10.14 16.35
N SER A 258 4.01 10.56 15.80
CA SER A 258 3.81 10.75 14.37
C SER A 258 4.90 11.63 13.75
N LYS A 259 5.21 12.77 14.40
CA LYS A 259 6.25 13.69 13.94
C LYS A 259 7.63 13.04 13.92
N ARG A 260 8.03 12.43 15.04
CA ARG A 260 9.33 11.72 15.11
C ARG A 260 9.47 10.62 14.05
N THR A 261 8.39 9.87 13.81
CA THR A 261 8.35 8.80 12.82
C THR A 261 8.54 9.34 11.41
N LEU A 262 7.83 10.43 11.05
CA LEU A 262 7.98 11.08 9.74
C LEU A 262 9.37 11.70 9.54
N GLU A 263 9.93 12.33 10.55
CA GLU A 263 11.31 12.87 10.51
C GLU A 263 12.33 11.76 10.27
N LYS A 264 12.21 10.63 10.98
CA LYS A 264 13.06 9.46 10.78
C LYS A 264 12.86 8.82 9.39
N PHE A 265 11.63 8.78 8.90
CA PHE A 265 11.34 8.24 7.57
C PHE A 265 11.96 9.12 6.46
N ALA A 266 11.85 10.44 6.58
CA ALA A 266 12.51 11.38 5.66
C ALA A 266 14.04 11.24 5.69
N GLN A 267 14.63 11.01 6.88
CA GLN A 267 16.05 10.70 7.01
C GLN A 267 16.40 9.39 6.29
N TYR A 268 15.59 8.34 6.46
CA TYR A 268 15.79 7.06 5.77
C TYR A 268 15.74 7.24 4.24
N GLU A 269 14.75 7.95 3.69
CA GLU A 269 14.64 8.19 2.24
C GLU A 269 15.92 8.85 1.70
N LYS A 270 16.44 9.86 2.40
CA LYS A 270 17.69 10.52 2.02
C LYS A 270 18.91 9.59 2.10
N GLU A 271 19.04 8.80 3.17
CA GLU A 271 20.18 7.89 3.34
C GLU A 271 20.09 6.68 2.37
N SER A 272 18.89 6.25 1.99
CA SER A 272 18.68 5.11 1.09
C SER A 272 18.89 5.42 -0.39
N ALA A 273 18.92 6.70 -0.78
CA ALA A 273 19.02 7.12 -2.18
C ALA A 273 20.25 6.53 -2.91
N ASP A 274 21.37 6.36 -2.21
CA ASP A 274 22.62 5.80 -2.75
C ASP A 274 22.96 4.40 -2.22
N ARG A 275 21.96 3.72 -1.62
CA ARG A 275 22.12 2.38 -1.07
C ARG A 275 21.33 1.34 -1.83
N TYR A 276 21.88 0.16 -1.97
CA TYR A 276 21.14 -0.98 -2.50
C TYR A 276 20.28 -1.59 -1.40
N ILE A 277 18.98 -1.38 -1.47
CA ILE A 277 17.97 -1.97 -0.59
C ILE A 277 17.19 -3.00 -1.41
N PRO A 278 17.46 -4.31 -1.24
CA PRO A 278 16.75 -5.34 -1.98
C PRO A 278 15.28 -5.37 -1.56
N ALA A 279 14.39 -5.06 -2.47
CA ALA A 279 12.95 -4.99 -2.22
C ALA A 279 12.14 -5.72 -3.30
N ASP A 280 10.94 -6.15 -2.95
CA ASP A 280 9.91 -6.55 -3.88
C ASP A 280 9.00 -5.36 -4.24
N LEU A 281 8.01 -5.57 -5.13
CA LEU A 281 7.05 -4.51 -5.50
C LEU A 281 6.01 -4.21 -4.42
N VAL A 282 5.90 -5.05 -3.41
CA VAL A 282 4.91 -4.91 -2.33
C VAL A 282 5.44 -4.01 -1.22
N THR A 283 6.74 -4.03 -0.98
CA THR A 283 7.40 -3.24 0.08
C THR A 283 7.09 -1.75 0.01
N PRO A 284 7.20 -1.05 -1.15
CA PRO A 284 6.84 0.37 -1.22
C PRO A 284 5.36 0.64 -0.97
N LEU A 285 4.47 -0.27 -1.39
CA LEU A 285 3.03 -0.16 -1.12
C LEU A 285 2.73 -0.33 0.37
N TYR A 286 3.40 -1.27 1.04
CA TYR A 286 3.25 -1.49 2.47
C TYR A 286 3.74 -0.28 3.27
N ALA A 287 4.87 0.32 2.88
CA ALA A 287 5.36 1.55 3.51
C ALA A 287 4.33 2.68 3.41
N GLY A 288 3.72 2.88 2.22
CA GLY A 288 2.64 3.85 2.05
C GLY A 288 1.41 3.57 2.91
N MET A 289 1.02 2.29 3.02
CA MET A 289 -0.11 1.91 3.86
C MET A 289 0.18 2.10 5.35
N THR A 290 1.40 1.80 5.81
CA THR A 290 1.82 1.96 7.20
C THR A 290 1.80 3.43 7.59
N ASN A 291 2.41 4.30 6.79
CA ASN A 291 2.44 5.75 7.01
C ASN A 291 1.03 6.38 7.06
N ASN A 292 0.02 5.74 6.48
CA ASN A 292 -1.36 6.21 6.53
C ASN A 292 -2.18 5.55 7.66
N LEU A 293 -2.06 4.23 7.83
CA LEU A 293 -2.92 3.48 8.77
C LEU A 293 -2.37 3.39 10.18
N LEU A 294 -1.05 3.43 10.35
CA LEU A 294 -0.38 3.15 11.62
C LEU A 294 0.44 4.32 12.14
N LEU A 295 0.42 5.48 11.47
CA LEU A 295 1.14 6.67 11.92
C LEU A 295 0.76 7.01 13.36
N GLY A 296 1.78 7.25 14.20
CA GLY A 296 1.62 7.51 15.62
C GLY A 296 1.55 6.26 16.51
N THR A 297 1.69 5.05 15.95
CA THR A 297 1.80 3.81 16.73
C THR A 297 3.26 3.48 17.05
N GLU A 298 3.47 2.65 18.08
CA GLU A 298 4.80 2.14 18.44
C GLU A 298 5.34 1.16 17.40
N GLU A 299 4.43 0.44 16.76
CA GLU A 299 4.77 -0.52 15.71
C GLU A 299 5.37 0.17 14.49
N GLU A 300 4.82 1.31 14.08
CA GLU A 300 5.37 2.07 12.97
C GLU A 300 6.70 2.75 13.33
N GLU A 301 6.79 3.38 14.51
CA GLU A 301 8.06 3.95 14.98
C GLU A 301 9.16 2.87 15.01
N THR A 302 8.84 1.66 15.49
CA THR A 302 9.74 0.50 15.47
C THR A 302 10.16 0.10 14.05
N TYR A 303 9.23 0.16 13.09
CA TYR A 303 9.54 -0.12 11.69
C TYR A 303 10.57 0.87 11.15
N VAL A 304 10.32 2.15 11.34
CA VAL A 304 11.21 3.21 10.83
C VAL A 304 12.59 3.20 11.52
N ASP A 305 12.65 2.90 12.82
CA ASP A 305 13.91 2.70 13.52
C ASP A 305 14.74 1.53 12.92
N ARG A 306 14.06 0.46 12.50
CA ARG A 306 14.72 -0.67 11.80
C ARG A 306 15.20 -0.25 10.42
N LEU A 307 14.43 0.53 9.65
CA LEU A 307 14.85 1.06 8.35
C LEU A 307 16.16 1.85 8.47
N LEU A 308 16.27 2.75 9.45
CA LEU A 308 17.50 3.52 9.71
C LEU A 308 18.69 2.64 10.14
N ASN A 309 18.43 1.53 10.82
CA ASN A 309 19.48 0.57 11.15
C ASN A 309 19.95 -0.26 9.95
N ASP A 310 19.01 -0.61 9.07
CA ASP A 310 19.28 -1.45 7.90
C ASP A 310 20.01 -0.65 6.81
N VAL A 311 19.61 0.60 6.55
CA VAL A 311 20.24 1.45 5.53
C VAL A 311 21.74 1.70 5.81
N LYS A 312 22.12 1.79 7.07
CA LYS A 312 23.55 1.95 7.47
C LYS A 312 24.42 0.77 7.09
N LYS A 313 23.82 -0.42 6.93
CA LYS A 313 24.51 -1.68 6.59
C LYS A 313 24.39 -2.03 5.12
N ALA A 314 23.51 -1.34 4.39
CA ALA A 314 23.27 -1.61 2.99
C ALA A 314 24.48 -1.20 2.13
N PRO A 315 24.87 -2.01 1.12
CA PRO A 315 25.94 -1.66 0.21
C PRO A 315 25.58 -0.46 -0.67
N ALA A 316 26.58 0.14 -1.29
CA ALA A 316 26.35 1.21 -2.26
C ALA A 316 25.57 0.69 -3.47
N LYS A 317 24.68 1.50 -3.99
CA LYS A 317 23.93 1.21 -5.21
C LYS A 317 24.79 1.33 -6.46
N LYS A 318 24.57 0.44 -7.41
CA LYS A 318 25.31 0.44 -8.69
C LYS A 318 24.40 0.60 -9.90
N GLY A 319 23.12 0.33 -9.75
CA GLY A 319 22.15 0.37 -10.86
C GLY A 319 21.35 1.67 -10.90
N LYS A 320 20.43 1.74 -11.86
CA LYS A 320 19.57 2.89 -12.09
C LYS A 320 18.55 3.10 -10.97
N LYS A 321 18.28 4.34 -10.67
CA LYS A 321 17.36 4.81 -9.65
C LYS A 321 16.04 5.20 -10.30
N ILE A 322 14.96 4.50 -9.97
CA ILE A 322 13.62 4.75 -10.51
C ILE A 322 12.74 5.33 -9.42
N TYR A 323 12.18 6.51 -9.64
CA TYR A 323 11.10 7.03 -8.82
C TYR A 323 9.75 6.59 -9.39
N TRP A 324 8.90 5.98 -8.55
CA TRP A 324 7.61 5.44 -8.99
C TRP A 324 6.46 6.33 -8.55
N MET A 325 5.66 6.80 -9.50
CA MET A 325 4.47 7.59 -9.21
C MET A 325 3.19 6.76 -9.29
N HIS A 326 2.39 6.82 -8.25
CA HIS A 326 1.14 6.11 -8.00
C HIS A 326 1.34 4.65 -7.55
N THR A 327 0.28 3.83 -7.69
CA THR A 327 0.31 2.41 -7.29
C THR A 327 1.26 1.59 -8.15
N ILE A 328 1.76 0.51 -7.58
CA ILE A 328 2.64 -0.44 -8.28
C ILE A 328 1.82 -1.69 -8.61
N PRO A 329 1.80 -2.17 -9.86
CA PRO A 329 1.15 -3.44 -10.21
C PRO A 329 1.97 -4.62 -9.69
N PHE A 330 1.89 -4.87 -8.39
CA PHE A 330 2.72 -5.84 -7.65
C PHE A 330 2.60 -7.28 -8.17
N TRP A 331 1.58 -7.58 -8.92
CA TRP A 331 1.34 -8.89 -9.55
C TRP A 331 2.00 -9.04 -10.92
N SER A 332 2.39 -7.93 -11.59
CA SER A 332 2.97 -7.93 -12.93
C SER A 332 4.34 -8.59 -12.93
N ASP A 333 4.49 -9.66 -13.71
CA ASP A 333 5.76 -10.35 -13.86
C ASP A 333 6.74 -9.53 -14.71
N ALA A 334 6.23 -8.73 -15.67
CA ALA A 334 7.05 -7.79 -16.44
C ALA A 334 7.77 -6.77 -15.55
N VAL A 335 7.06 -6.22 -14.56
CA VAL A 335 7.66 -5.26 -13.62
C VAL A 335 8.56 -5.95 -12.59
N LYS A 336 8.17 -7.14 -12.11
CA LYS A 336 8.99 -7.94 -11.17
C LYS A 336 10.35 -8.30 -11.77
N ASN A 337 10.36 -8.78 -13.00
CA ASN A 337 11.59 -9.22 -13.67
C ASN A 337 12.61 -8.08 -13.82
N GLU A 338 12.16 -6.84 -13.94
CA GLU A 338 13.02 -5.67 -14.10
C GLU A 338 13.42 -4.99 -12.78
N LEU A 339 12.58 -5.05 -11.73
CA LEU A 339 12.74 -4.20 -10.54
C LEU A 339 12.76 -4.95 -9.20
N CYS A 340 12.26 -6.23 -9.12
CA CYS A 340 12.33 -6.96 -7.85
C CYS A 340 13.71 -7.57 -7.61
N PHE A 341 14.35 -7.21 -6.50
CA PHE A 341 15.65 -7.72 -6.10
C PHE A 341 16.74 -7.58 -7.17
N GLN A 342 16.62 -6.59 -8.04
CA GLN A 342 17.57 -6.35 -9.13
C GLN A 342 18.62 -5.32 -8.69
N GLU A 343 19.90 -5.59 -9.03
CA GLU A 343 20.99 -4.62 -8.85
C GLU A 343 21.05 -3.60 -10.00
N LYS A 344 20.57 -3.97 -11.20
CA LYS A 344 20.61 -3.14 -12.40
C LYS A 344 19.66 -1.93 -12.37
N ALA A 345 18.54 -2.05 -11.65
CA ALA A 345 17.58 -0.97 -11.46
C ALA A 345 16.77 -1.19 -10.19
N GLN A 346 16.44 -0.11 -9.48
CA GLN A 346 15.68 -0.14 -8.23
C GLN A 346 14.69 1.00 -8.14
N ILE A 347 13.54 0.73 -7.51
CA ILE A 347 12.63 1.78 -7.04
C ILE A 347 13.26 2.42 -5.79
N VAL A 348 13.68 3.69 -5.91
CA VAL A 348 14.29 4.46 -4.82
C VAL A 348 13.31 5.31 -4.03
N GLY A 349 12.09 5.43 -4.51
CA GLY A 349 10.98 6.11 -3.84
C GLY A 349 9.68 5.86 -4.55
N CYS A 350 8.59 5.92 -3.78
CA CYS A 350 7.24 5.78 -4.30
C CYS A 350 6.37 6.93 -3.78
N GLU A 351 5.63 7.56 -4.69
CA GLU A 351 4.74 8.69 -4.34
C GLU A 351 3.80 8.34 -3.16
N LEU A 352 3.27 7.14 -3.14
CA LEU A 352 2.29 6.73 -2.11
C LEU A 352 2.92 6.43 -0.74
N SER A 353 4.23 6.23 -0.64
CA SER A 353 4.92 6.05 0.64
C SER A 353 5.26 7.38 1.31
N ARG A 354 5.28 8.48 0.57
CA ARG A 354 5.55 9.82 1.11
C ARG A 354 4.25 10.57 1.40
N VAL A 355 3.83 10.56 2.65
CA VAL A 355 2.51 11.09 3.07
C VAL A 355 2.49 12.61 3.14
N CYS A 356 3.46 13.21 3.82
CA CYS A 356 3.57 14.65 4.01
C CYS A 356 4.92 15.02 4.62
N GLU A 357 5.27 16.30 4.57
CA GLU A 357 6.39 16.83 5.33
C GLU A 357 6.03 16.88 6.83
N PRO A 358 7.02 16.66 7.74
CA PRO A 358 6.81 16.69 9.18
C PRO A 358 6.64 18.12 9.77
N ASP A 359 6.31 19.09 8.93
CA ASP A 359 6.14 20.50 9.31
C ASP A 359 4.76 20.75 9.93
N PHE A 360 4.60 20.32 11.19
CA PHE A 360 3.41 20.60 12.01
C PHE A 360 3.76 20.66 13.49
N ASP A 361 2.93 21.36 14.26
CA ASP A 361 3.04 21.47 15.71
C ASP A 361 2.20 20.38 16.40
N PRO A 362 2.82 19.37 17.02
CA PRO A 362 2.09 18.28 17.68
C PRO A 362 1.30 18.74 18.91
N GLU A 363 1.62 19.91 19.48
CA GLU A 363 0.89 20.50 20.63
C GLU A 363 -0.50 21.00 20.23
N LYS A 364 -0.77 21.08 18.93
CA LYS A 364 -2.08 21.40 18.34
C LYS A 364 -2.57 20.21 17.51
N PRO A 365 -3.03 19.12 18.15
CA PRO A 365 -3.19 17.83 17.48
C PRO A 365 -4.17 17.86 16.31
N TYR A 366 -5.25 18.63 16.39
CA TYR A 366 -6.23 18.72 15.30
C TYR A 366 -5.68 19.51 14.11
N GLU A 367 -5.05 20.66 14.40
CA GLU A 367 -4.40 21.48 13.38
C GLU A 367 -3.22 20.73 12.72
N ALA A 368 -2.47 19.95 13.49
CA ALA A 368 -1.40 19.11 13.00
C ALA A 368 -1.90 18.08 11.97
N MET A 369 -2.95 17.34 12.29
CA MET A 369 -3.59 16.41 11.36
C MET A 369 -4.20 17.13 10.17
N ALA A 370 -4.91 18.24 10.40
CA ALA A 370 -5.52 19.05 9.34
C ALA A 370 -4.47 19.60 8.37
N ARG A 371 -3.33 20.10 8.88
CA ARG A 371 -2.23 20.61 8.06
C ARG A 371 -1.67 19.55 7.12
N ARG A 372 -1.46 18.32 7.63
CA ARG A 372 -1.04 17.18 6.80
C ARG A 372 -2.03 16.89 5.66
N MET A 373 -3.34 17.05 5.90
CA MET A 373 -4.35 16.84 4.87
C MET A 373 -4.40 17.99 3.85
N VAL A 374 -4.46 19.23 4.31
CA VAL A 374 -4.58 20.42 3.46
C VAL A 374 -3.35 20.60 2.59
N TYR A 375 -2.15 20.42 3.17
CA TYR A 375 -0.88 20.59 2.47
C TYR A 375 -0.37 19.28 1.82
N HIS A 376 -1.16 18.22 1.81
CA HIS A 376 -0.81 16.98 1.13
C HIS A 376 -0.50 17.23 -0.34
N ALA A 377 0.58 16.63 -0.87
CA ALA A 377 1.03 16.82 -2.25
C ALA A 377 -0.06 16.46 -3.28
N LEU A 378 -0.89 15.47 -2.96
CA LEU A 378 -2.00 15.04 -3.81
C LEU A 378 -3.27 15.91 -3.63
N ASN A 379 -3.31 16.88 -2.72
CA ASN A 379 -4.46 17.78 -2.56
C ASN A 379 -4.39 18.93 -3.56
N GLY A 380 -5.41 19.09 -4.39
CA GLY A 380 -5.54 20.21 -5.33
C GLY A 380 -5.25 19.85 -6.78
N SER A 381 -4.51 20.71 -7.50
CA SER A 381 -4.30 20.56 -8.95
C SER A 381 -3.31 19.45 -9.31
N ALA A 382 -3.45 18.89 -10.52
CA ALA A 382 -2.49 17.94 -11.09
C ALA A 382 -1.06 18.53 -11.16
N ILE A 383 -0.92 19.84 -11.38
CA ILE A 383 0.39 20.52 -11.40
C ILE A 383 1.11 20.36 -10.07
N ARG A 384 0.44 20.59 -8.94
CA ARG A 384 1.04 20.43 -7.61
C ARG A 384 1.59 19.01 -7.38
N ARG A 385 0.80 18.00 -7.74
CA ARG A 385 1.23 16.60 -7.68
C ARG A 385 2.47 16.34 -8.52
N ILE A 386 2.50 16.87 -9.73
CA ILE A 386 3.63 16.71 -10.65
C ILE A 386 4.88 17.41 -10.11
N GLU A 387 4.74 18.63 -9.60
CA GLU A 387 5.84 19.41 -9.01
C GLU A 387 6.41 18.69 -7.77
N ALA A 388 5.57 18.15 -6.91
CA ALA A 388 6.01 17.31 -5.80
C ALA A 388 6.78 16.08 -6.29
N GLY A 389 6.28 15.39 -7.32
CA GLY A 389 6.96 14.25 -7.93
C GLY A 389 8.33 14.62 -8.51
N ILE A 390 8.44 15.77 -9.17
CA ILE A 390 9.72 16.31 -9.68
C ILE A 390 10.69 16.60 -8.52
N CYS A 391 10.20 17.22 -7.45
CA CYS A 391 11.01 17.51 -6.27
C CYS A 391 11.57 16.21 -5.67
N HIS A 392 10.72 15.22 -5.42
CA HIS A 392 11.12 13.94 -4.84
C HIS A 392 12.05 13.13 -5.75
N ALA A 393 11.81 13.14 -7.07
CA ALA A 393 12.73 12.50 -8.03
C ALA A 393 14.13 13.12 -7.96
N LYS A 394 14.22 14.45 -7.83
CA LYS A 394 15.51 15.16 -7.66
C LYS A 394 16.15 14.85 -6.31
N GLU A 395 15.38 14.85 -5.22
CA GLU A 395 15.88 14.55 -3.86
C GLU A 395 16.45 13.13 -3.74
N THR A 396 15.82 12.16 -4.41
CA THR A 396 16.31 10.76 -4.46
C THR A 396 17.38 10.53 -5.52
N GLY A 397 17.69 11.55 -6.33
CA GLY A 397 18.63 11.43 -7.43
C GLY A 397 18.18 10.40 -8.46
N ALA A 398 16.89 10.31 -8.75
CA ALA A 398 16.34 9.35 -9.68
C ALA A 398 16.84 9.58 -11.10
N ASP A 399 17.32 8.54 -11.77
CA ASP A 399 17.74 8.57 -13.18
C ASP A 399 16.53 8.64 -14.13
N GLY A 400 15.38 8.13 -13.67
CA GLY A 400 14.14 8.17 -14.42
C GLY A 400 12.91 7.96 -13.54
N VAL A 401 11.75 8.32 -14.09
CA VAL A 401 10.46 8.24 -13.38
C VAL A 401 9.51 7.34 -14.15
N VAL A 402 8.81 6.47 -13.42
CA VAL A 402 7.66 5.72 -13.95
C VAL A 402 6.37 6.34 -13.42
N TRP A 403 5.54 6.84 -14.33
CA TRP A 403 4.18 7.27 -14.04
C TRP A 403 3.21 6.13 -14.36
N PHE A 404 2.61 5.54 -13.33
CA PHE A 404 1.65 4.47 -13.52
C PHE A 404 0.22 5.02 -13.64
N GLY A 405 -0.33 4.96 -14.85
CA GLY A 405 -1.71 5.31 -15.16
C GLY A 405 -2.66 4.16 -14.80
N HIS A 406 -3.09 4.09 -13.54
CA HIS A 406 -4.02 3.07 -13.09
C HIS A 406 -5.42 3.25 -13.72
N TRP A 407 -5.94 2.22 -14.36
CA TRP A 407 -7.25 2.25 -14.98
C TRP A 407 -8.36 2.47 -13.93
N GLY A 408 -9.28 3.38 -14.28
CA GLY A 408 -10.29 3.87 -13.33
C GLY A 408 -9.83 4.99 -12.39
N CYS A 409 -8.53 5.34 -12.39
CA CYS A 409 -8.03 6.51 -11.67
C CYS A 409 -7.92 7.74 -12.56
N LYS A 410 -8.87 8.67 -12.45
CA LYS A 410 -8.87 9.91 -13.25
C LYS A 410 -7.68 10.80 -12.95
N HIS A 411 -7.20 10.78 -11.71
CA HIS A 411 -6.05 11.58 -11.27
C HIS A 411 -4.72 11.18 -11.94
N THR A 412 -4.57 9.90 -12.31
CA THR A 412 -3.36 9.44 -13.01
C THR A 412 -3.50 9.50 -14.52
N LEU A 413 -4.60 8.97 -15.06
CA LEU A 413 -4.81 8.95 -16.51
C LEU A 413 -4.95 10.36 -17.08
N GLY A 414 -5.74 11.22 -16.43
CA GLY A 414 -5.99 12.59 -16.90
C GLY A 414 -4.75 13.50 -16.86
N ALA A 415 -3.79 13.23 -15.97
CA ALA A 415 -2.60 14.06 -15.79
C ALA A 415 -1.36 13.52 -16.52
N ALA A 416 -1.38 12.31 -17.10
CA ALA A 416 -0.21 11.61 -17.60
C ALA A 416 0.57 12.43 -18.67
N GLN A 417 -0.11 13.03 -19.65
CA GLN A 417 0.55 13.83 -20.68
C GLN A 417 1.07 15.19 -20.17
N LEU A 418 0.40 15.75 -19.16
CA LEU A 418 0.89 16.95 -18.50
C LEU A 418 2.15 16.63 -17.69
N ALA A 419 2.16 15.50 -16.97
CA ALA A 419 3.32 15.00 -16.25
C ALA A 419 4.51 14.80 -17.20
N LYS A 420 4.30 14.10 -18.32
CA LYS A 420 5.37 13.88 -19.31
C LYS A 420 6.06 15.18 -19.71
N ARG A 421 5.30 16.18 -20.13
CA ARG A 421 5.86 17.49 -20.52
C ARG A 421 6.60 18.17 -19.39
N LYS A 422 6.04 18.14 -18.17
CA LYS A 422 6.64 18.81 -17.01
C LYS A 422 7.95 18.15 -16.54
N PHE A 423 8.04 16.85 -16.60
CA PHE A 423 9.28 16.13 -16.30
C PHE A 423 10.34 16.35 -17.41
N GLU A 424 9.94 16.33 -18.68
CA GLU A 424 10.81 16.65 -19.83
C GLU A 424 11.36 18.08 -19.73
N GLU A 425 10.55 19.09 -19.35
CA GLU A 425 10.99 20.47 -19.09
C GLU A 425 12.09 20.56 -18.01
N GLN A 426 12.20 19.55 -17.15
CA GLN A 426 13.20 19.46 -16.09
C GLN A 426 14.37 18.52 -16.42
N GLY A 427 14.41 17.98 -17.63
CA GLY A 427 15.43 17.03 -18.05
C GLY A 427 15.34 15.68 -17.36
N ILE A 428 14.19 15.30 -16.81
CA ILE A 428 13.98 14.02 -16.13
C ILE A 428 13.22 13.08 -17.06
N PRO A 429 13.82 11.96 -17.49
CA PRO A 429 13.14 10.96 -18.31
C PRO A 429 11.91 10.39 -17.61
N LEU A 430 10.77 10.32 -18.29
CA LEU A 430 9.53 9.79 -17.74
C LEU A 430 8.92 8.74 -18.67
N LEU A 431 8.69 7.54 -18.13
CA LEU A 431 7.92 6.47 -18.74
C LEU A 431 6.48 6.49 -18.20
N ILE A 432 5.49 6.59 -19.08
CA ILE A 432 4.10 6.35 -18.72
C ILE A 432 3.81 4.88 -18.96
N LEU A 433 3.46 4.14 -17.90
CA LEU A 433 2.86 2.80 -17.99
C LEU A 433 1.40 2.90 -17.60
N ASP A 434 0.53 2.24 -18.34
CA ASP A 434 -0.89 2.15 -18.03
C ASP A 434 -1.32 0.70 -17.85
N GLY A 435 -2.24 0.50 -16.93
CA GLY A 435 -2.71 -0.83 -16.55
C GLY A 435 -3.58 -0.79 -15.30
N ASP A 436 -3.80 -1.95 -14.71
CA ASP A 436 -4.58 -2.07 -13.49
C ASP A 436 -3.69 -2.57 -12.32
N GLY A 437 -3.80 -1.95 -11.16
CA GLY A 437 -3.02 -2.32 -9.97
C GLY A 437 -3.65 -3.46 -9.17
N CYS A 438 -4.94 -3.76 -9.38
CA CYS A 438 -5.70 -4.76 -8.62
C CYS A 438 -6.25 -5.88 -9.51
N ASP A 439 -6.84 -5.54 -10.67
CA ASP A 439 -7.42 -6.48 -11.62
C ASP A 439 -6.35 -7.03 -12.57
N ARG A 440 -6.02 -8.30 -12.40
CA ARG A 440 -5.01 -8.99 -13.24
C ARG A 440 -5.49 -9.31 -14.64
N SER A 441 -6.81 -9.30 -14.90
CA SER A 441 -7.36 -9.62 -16.23
C SER A 441 -6.99 -8.56 -17.28
N HIS A 442 -6.59 -7.38 -16.83
CA HIS A 442 -6.21 -6.25 -17.66
C HIS A 442 -4.68 -6.05 -17.77
N GLY A 443 -3.91 -7.11 -17.64
CA GLY A 443 -2.44 -7.06 -17.75
C GLY A 443 -1.97 -7.10 -19.20
N GLY A 444 -1.40 -6.01 -19.68
CA GLY A 444 -0.63 -5.97 -20.96
C GLY A 444 0.84 -6.35 -20.74
N GLU A 445 1.12 -7.55 -20.19
CA GLU A 445 2.46 -7.94 -19.73
C GLU A 445 3.54 -7.79 -20.81
N GLY A 446 3.28 -8.22 -22.05
CA GLY A 446 4.25 -8.08 -23.15
C GLY A 446 4.56 -6.63 -23.49
N GLN A 447 3.55 -5.76 -23.53
CA GLN A 447 3.73 -4.33 -23.77
C GLN A 447 4.47 -3.66 -22.62
N THR A 448 4.12 -3.99 -21.38
CA THR A 448 4.79 -3.47 -20.18
C THR A 448 6.26 -3.88 -20.16
N SER A 449 6.58 -5.15 -20.43
CA SER A 449 7.95 -5.66 -20.50
C SER A 449 8.77 -4.93 -21.56
N THR A 450 8.24 -4.80 -22.79
CA THR A 450 8.95 -4.09 -23.88
C THR A 450 9.22 -2.63 -23.53
N ARG A 451 8.22 -1.91 -23.02
CA ARG A 451 8.34 -0.47 -22.71
C ARG A 451 9.25 -0.19 -21.52
N LEU A 452 9.15 -1.00 -20.45
CA LEU A 452 10.00 -0.85 -19.27
C LEU A 452 11.45 -1.24 -19.60
N GLY A 453 11.67 -2.34 -20.32
CA GLY A 453 13.00 -2.77 -20.77
C GLY A 453 13.68 -1.69 -21.61
N ALA A 454 13.01 -1.18 -22.65
CA ALA A 454 13.54 -0.12 -23.50
C ALA A 454 13.84 1.17 -22.72
N PHE A 455 12.99 1.53 -21.73
CA PHE A 455 13.23 2.68 -20.86
C PHE A 455 14.50 2.51 -20.03
N LEU A 456 14.70 1.35 -19.43
CA LEU A 456 15.91 1.05 -18.63
C LEU A 456 17.17 1.01 -19.50
N GLU A 457 17.08 0.51 -20.72
CA GLU A 457 18.19 0.52 -21.69
C GLU A 457 18.57 1.95 -22.08
N MET A 458 17.59 2.81 -22.38
CA MET A 458 17.80 4.23 -22.69
C MET A 458 18.53 4.95 -21.54
N LEU A 459 18.12 4.72 -20.30
CA LEU A 459 18.77 5.32 -19.13
C LEU A 459 20.24 4.88 -19.00
N ASN A 460 20.60 3.67 -19.45
CA ASN A 460 21.99 3.18 -19.41
C ASN A 460 22.86 3.86 -20.46
N THR A 461 22.36 4.05 -21.69
CA THR A 461 23.12 4.69 -22.79
C THR A 461 23.43 6.16 -22.54
N GLU A 462 22.51 6.92 -21.95
CA GLU A 462 22.74 8.33 -21.60
C GLU A 462 23.88 8.53 -20.59
N THR A 463 24.18 7.52 -19.77
CA THR A 463 25.27 7.60 -18.80
C THR A 463 26.63 7.37 -19.46
N ASP A 464 26.71 6.42 -20.38
CA ASP A 464 27.94 6.10 -21.11
C ASP A 464 28.38 7.29 -21.98
N GLU A 465 27.46 7.94 -22.71
CA GLU A 465 27.75 9.13 -23.50
C GLU A 465 28.21 10.34 -22.65
N ASN A 466 27.68 10.51 -21.44
CA ASN A 466 28.08 11.59 -20.55
C ASN A 466 29.46 11.32 -19.89
N THR A 467 29.80 10.05 -19.68
CA THR A 467 31.11 9.65 -19.15
C THR A 467 32.19 9.87 -20.19
N ASP A 468 31.95 9.45 -21.44
CA ASP A 468 32.88 9.65 -22.55
C ASP A 468 33.15 11.15 -22.85
N ARG A 469 32.12 12.00 -22.77
CA ARG A 469 32.28 13.46 -22.96
C ARG A 469 33.04 14.14 -21.81
N GLN A 470 32.99 13.61 -20.61
CA GLN A 470 33.76 14.12 -19.46
C GLN A 470 35.23 13.69 -19.52
N GLU A 471 35.53 12.50 -20.01
CA GLU A 471 36.90 12.02 -20.24
C GLU A 471 37.57 12.80 -21.39
N GLU A 472 36.87 13.06 -22.49
CA GLU A 472 37.39 13.89 -23.61
C GLU A 472 37.66 15.34 -23.20
N SER A 473 36.93 15.89 -22.24
CA SER A 473 37.13 17.29 -21.75
C SER A 473 38.26 17.43 -20.74
N HIS A 474 38.82 16.35 -20.23
CA HIS A 474 40.00 16.37 -19.33
C HIS A 474 41.33 16.16 -20.05
N ASP A 475 41.32 15.76 -21.32
CA ASP A 475 42.51 15.55 -22.14
C ASP A 475 42.82 16.75 -23.09
N GLU A 476 42.02 17.83 -23.02
CA GLU A 476 42.32 19.14 -23.63
C GLU A 476 42.85 20.13 -22.54
#